data_08290d27583019a52b35b937b79e97f9
#
_entry.id   08290d27583019a52b35b937b79e97f9
#
_cell.length_a   1.000
_cell.length_b   1.000
_cell.length_c   1.000
_cell.angle_alpha   90.00
_cell.angle_beta   90.00
_cell.angle_gamma   90.00
#
_symmetry.space_group_name_H-M   'P 1'
#
loop_
_entity.id
_entity.type
_entity.pdbx_description
1 polymer ?
#
loop_
_entity_poly.entity_id
_entity_poly.type
_entity_poly.pdbx_seq_one_letter_code
_entity_poly.pdbx_strand_id
1 'polypeptide(L)'
;VTITVFAAKSLNQVMEELIAEFQKTHENVNVQGSYDSSGTLMVQIEEGADCDVFFSAAVKQMNQLDETDGLVVEGTRHNVVNNQVCVVTYKGSNTKVTGLMDIKNAGSIALADGSVPVGKYTRQAMVNAGMLEKADDVSKISTTDISEALGGVEINECANVGVVTSAVAEGSNEVGTVYY
;
A
#
# COMPACT_ATOMS: atom_id res chain seq x y z
N VAL A 1 -18.85 22.73 11.48
CA VAL A 1 -18.62 21.34 11.90
C VAL A 1 -17.22 20.93 11.45
N THR A 2 -16.46 20.24 12.29
CA THR A 2 -15.18 19.63 11.90
C THR A 2 -15.37 18.14 11.71
N ILE A 3 -14.77 17.58 10.66
CA ILE A 3 -14.71 16.15 10.35
C ILE A 3 -13.24 15.74 10.33
N THR A 4 -12.89 14.75 11.12
CA THR A 4 -11.54 14.17 11.18
C THR A 4 -11.48 12.92 10.31
N VAL A 5 -10.62 12.93 9.30
CA VAL A 5 -10.42 11.82 8.36
C VAL A 5 -9.05 11.19 8.60
N PHE A 6 -9.02 9.92 9.00
CA PHE A 6 -7.80 9.11 9.03
C PHE A 6 -7.70 8.32 7.73
N ALA A 7 -6.63 8.50 6.97
CA ALA A 7 -6.45 7.78 5.71
C ALA A 7 -5.04 7.22 5.55
N ALA A 8 -4.94 6.08 4.90
CA ALA A 8 -3.66 5.46 4.60
C ALA A 8 -2.73 6.45 3.89
N LYS A 9 -1.43 6.43 4.21
CA LYS A 9 -0.42 7.37 3.68
C LYS A 9 -0.40 7.44 2.16
N SER A 10 -0.67 6.35 1.48
CA SER A 10 -0.75 6.29 0.01
C SER A 10 -1.89 7.12 -0.58
N LEU A 11 -2.89 7.48 0.23
CA LEU A 11 -4.05 8.27 -0.17
C LEU A 11 -3.87 9.78 0.06
N ASN A 12 -2.78 10.22 0.70
CA ASN A 12 -2.61 11.60 1.14
C ASN A 12 -2.94 12.61 0.03
N GLN A 13 -2.30 12.50 -1.13
CA GLN A 13 -2.49 13.46 -2.21
C GLN A 13 -3.94 13.50 -2.70
N VAL A 14 -4.53 12.34 -2.98
CA VAL A 14 -5.90 12.28 -3.50
C VAL A 14 -6.92 12.72 -2.44
N MET A 15 -6.68 12.45 -1.17
CA MET A 15 -7.56 12.91 -0.08
C MET A 15 -7.53 14.42 0.08
N GLU A 16 -6.36 15.06 -0.01
CA GLU A 16 -6.26 16.52 0.02
C GLU A 16 -7.03 17.17 -1.15
N GLU A 17 -6.95 16.60 -2.35
CA GLU A 17 -7.72 17.06 -3.50
C GLU A 17 -9.23 16.87 -3.29
N LEU A 18 -9.65 15.71 -2.75
CA LEU A 18 -11.06 15.43 -2.44
C LEU A 18 -11.59 16.35 -1.34
N ILE A 19 -10.83 16.60 -0.29
CA ILE A 19 -11.19 17.52 0.79
C ILE A 19 -11.38 18.93 0.25
N ALA A 20 -10.44 19.41 -0.56
CA ALA A 20 -10.52 20.74 -1.18
C ALA A 20 -11.76 20.88 -2.08
N GLU A 21 -12.11 19.83 -2.83
CA GLU A 21 -13.30 19.84 -3.69
C GLU A 21 -14.60 19.78 -2.86
N PHE A 22 -14.65 18.94 -1.83
CA PHE A 22 -15.78 18.82 -0.91
C PHE A 22 -16.08 20.16 -0.21
N GLN A 23 -15.06 20.84 0.28
CA GLN A 23 -15.21 22.11 0.99
C GLN A 23 -15.75 23.26 0.11
N LYS A 24 -15.58 23.20 -1.22
CA LYS A 24 -16.18 24.19 -2.13
C LYS A 24 -17.72 24.19 -2.10
N THR A 25 -18.30 23.05 -1.85
CA THR A 25 -19.77 22.88 -1.80
C THR A 25 -20.32 22.79 -0.38
N HIS A 26 -19.44 22.69 0.63
CA HIS A 26 -19.79 22.53 2.05
C HIS A 26 -18.99 23.53 2.90
N GLU A 27 -19.20 24.83 2.68
CA GLU A 27 -18.43 25.91 3.31
C GLU A 27 -18.45 25.91 4.85
N ASN A 28 -19.48 25.32 5.47
CA ASN A 28 -19.62 25.23 6.92
C ASN A 28 -18.98 23.97 7.52
N VAL A 29 -18.29 23.14 6.71
CA VAL A 29 -17.61 21.92 7.13
C VAL A 29 -16.10 22.10 6.96
N ASN A 30 -15.36 21.91 8.06
CA ASN A 30 -13.90 21.86 8.04
C ASN A 30 -13.48 20.39 8.10
N VAL A 31 -12.78 19.91 7.08
CA VAL A 31 -12.28 18.53 7.04
C VAL A 31 -10.78 18.54 7.33
N GLN A 32 -10.36 17.72 8.30
CA GLN A 32 -8.96 17.58 8.71
C GLN A 32 -8.47 16.16 8.40
N GLY A 33 -7.45 16.04 7.54
CA GLY A 33 -6.83 14.77 7.18
C GLY A 33 -5.64 14.43 8.08
N SER A 34 -5.56 13.17 8.52
CA SER A 34 -4.39 12.59 9.17
C SER A 34 -3.93 11.37 8.37
N TYR A 35 -2.62 11.29 8.03
CA TYR A 35 -2.11 10.33 7.06
C TYR A 35 -0.92 9.55 7.62
N ASP A 36 -1.13 8.25 7.87
CA ASP A 36 -0.08 7.32 8.29
C ASP A 36 -0.37 5.92 7.75
N SER A 37 0.39 4.91 8.18
CA SER A 37 0.04 3.52 7.86
C SER A 37 -1.35 3.19 8.41
N SER A 38 -2.12 2.36 7.68
CA SER A 38 -3.44 1.94 8.16
C SER A 38 -3.38 1.25 9.53
N GLY A 39 -2.26 0.57 9.84
CA GLY A 39 -2.04 -0.06 11.14
C GLY A 39 -1.84 0.97 12.26
N THR A 40 -1.01 2.00 12.03
CA THR A 40 -0.80 3.08 13.01
C THR A 40 -2.10 3.82 13.31
N LEU A 41 -2.85 4.18 12.27
CA LEU A 41 -4.13 4.89 12.43
C LEU A 41 -5.18 4.03 13.14
N MET A 42 -5.23 2.73 12.86
CA MET A 42 -6.08 1.79 13.58
C MET A 42 -5.79 1.78 15.09
N VAL A 43 -4.52 1.68 15.47
CA VAL A 43 -4.12 1.72 16.90
C VAL A 43 -4.52 3.04 17.54
N GLN A 44 -4.38 4.17 16.86
CA GLN A 44 -4.83 5.46 17.39
C GLN A 44 -6.35 5.49 17.64
N ILE A 45 -7.15 4.89 16.74
CA ILE A 45 -8.60 4.76 16.91
C ILE A 45 -8.92 3.86 18.11
N GLU A 46 -8.25 2.71 18.25
CA GLU A 46 -8.38 1.80 19.40
C GLU A 46 -8.02 2.50 20.73
N GLU A 47 -7.05 3.42 20.71
CA GLU A 47 -6.65 4.24 21.86
C GLU A 47 -7.58 5.43 22.13
N GLY A 48 -8.63 5.61 21.33
CA GLY A 48 -9.67 6.62 21.53
C GLY A 48 -9.43 7.94 20.81
N ALA A 49 -8.61 7.98 19.77
CA ALA A 49 -8.49 9.17 18.94
C ALA A 49 -9.81 9.47 18.20
N ASP A 50 -10.19 10.75 18.16
CA ASP A 50 -11.36 11.19 17.41
C ASP A 50 -11.15 10.95 15.90
N CYS A 51 -11.98 10.09 15.32
CA CYS A 51 -11.97 9.76 13.91
C CYS A 51 -13.40 9.59 13.39
N ASP A 52 -13.84 10.46 12.51
CA ASP A 52 -15.17 10.40 11.90
C ASP A 52 -15.19 9.48 10.66
N VAL A 53 -14.07 9.44 9.91
CA VAL A 53 -13.93 8.62 8.71
C VAL A 53 -12.56 7.97 8.69
N PHE A 54 -12.52 6.63 8.59
CA PHE A 54 -11.28 5.87 8.41
C PHE A 54 -11.21 5.26 7.01
N PHE A 55 -10.16 5.61 6.27
CA PHE A 55 -9.90 5.09 4.93
C PHE A 55 -8.66 4.19 4.94
N SER A 56 -8.88 2.90 5.16
CA SER A 56 -7.82 1.89 5.22
C SER A 56 -7.40 1.41 3.82
N ALA A 57 -6.11 1.23 3.60
CA ALA A 57 -5.58 0.57 2.40
C ALA A 57 -5.71 -0.96 2.43
N ALA A 58 -6.14 -1.54 3.56
CA ALA A 58 -6.28 -2.99 3.69
C ALA A 58 -7.51 -3.39 4.52
N VAL A 59 -8.15 -4.46 4.09
CA VAL A 59 -9.35 -5.02 4.72
C VAL A 59 -9.07 -5.48 6.17
N LYS A 60 -7.85 -5.93 6.47
CA LYS A 60 -7.47 -6.44 7.79
C LYS A 60 -7.76 -5.44 8.91
N GLN A 61 -7.33 -4.18 8.75
CA GLN A 61 -7.53 -3.14 9.75
C GLN A 61 -9.02 -2.78 9.90
N MET A 62 -9.75 -2.77 8.80
CA MET A 62 -11.20 -2.57 8.86
C MET A 62 -11.92 -3.73 9.58
N ASN A 63 -11.50 -4.98 9.34
CA ASN A 63 -12.06 -6.13 10.06
C ASN A 63 -11.79 -6.03 11.56
N GLN A 64 -10.60 -5.59 11.96
CA GLN A 64 -10.25 -5.40 13.37
C GLN A 64 -11.22 -4.40 14.02
N LEU A 65 -11.33 -3.20 13.49
CA LEU A 65 -12.17 -2.13 14.06
C LEU A 65 -13.67 -2.48 14.01
N ASP A 66 -14.14 -3.17 12.98
CA ASP A 66 -15.55 -3.48 12.75
C ASP A 66 -15.98 -4.75 13.49
N GLU A 67 -15.32 -5.88 13.18
CA GLU A 67 -15.76 -7.22 13.63
C GLU A 67 -15.25 -7.56 15.04
N THR A 68 -14.10 -7.03 15.46
CA THR A 68 -13.48 -7.34 16.76
C THR A 68 -13.78 -6.27 17.81
N ASP A 69 -13.58 -5.00 17.45
CA ASP A 69 -13.64 -3.89 18.42
C ASP A 69 -15.01 -3.21 18.46
N GLY A 70 -15.83 -3.38 17.41
CA GLY A 70 -17.16 -2.79 17.30
C GLY A 70 -17.15 -1.25 17.25
N LEU A 71 -16.06 -0.66 16.70
CA LEU A 71 -15.86 0.79 16.64
C LEU A 71 -16.38 1.41 15.32
N VAL A 72 -16.83 0.59 14.37
CA VAL A 72 -17.41 1.08 13.11
C VAL A 72 -18.92 1.15 13.24
N VAL A 73 -19.52 2.27 12.87
CA VAL A 73 -20.97 2.44 12.88
C VAL A 73 -21.60 1.46 11.90
N GLU A 74 -22.59 0.71 12.34
CA GLU A 74 -23.28 -0.32 11.55
C GLU A 74 -23.78 0.23 10.21
N GLY A 75 -23.49 -0.48 9.12
CA GLY A 75 -23.91 -0.12 7.76
C GLY A 75 -23.08 0.98 7.09
N THR A 76 -22.05 1.52 7.73
CA THR A 76 -21.22 2.58 7.16
C THR A 76 -19.93 2.10 6.48
N ARG A 77 -19.61 0.81 6.59
CA ARG A 77 -18.43 0.23 5.96
C ARG A 77 -18.65 -0.03 4.47
N HIS A 78 -17.79 0.51 3.62
CA HIS A 78 -17.86 0.34 2.17
C HIS A 78 -16.49 0.03 1.57
N ASN A 79 -16.45 -0.86 0.58
CA ASN A 79 -15.29 -1.01 -0.30
C ASN A 79 -15.39 0.05 -1.41
N VAL A 80 -14.48 1.02 -1.40
CA VAL A 80 -14.55 2.19 -2.29
C VAL A 80 -13.85 1.91 -3.62
N VAL A 81 -12.66 1.29 -3.59
CA VAL A 81 -11.86 0.97 -4.77
C VAL A 81 -11.23 -0.40 -4.63
N ASN A 82 -10.98 -1.05 -5.75
CA ASN A 82 -10.11 -2.22 -5.80
C ASN A 82 -8.68 -1.75 -6.00
N ASN A 83 -7.76 -2.31 -5.24
CA ASN A 83 -6.33 -2.03 -5.38
C ASN A 83 -5.65 -3.16 -6.13
N GLN A 84 -4.70 -2.82 -6.99
CA GLN A 84 -3.93 -3.77 -7.78
C GLN A 84 -2.44 -3.46 -7.68
N VAL A 85 -1.63 -4.48 -7.42
CA VAL A 85 -0.18 -4.35 -7.48
C VAL A 85 0.27 -4.29 -8.94
N CYS A 86 1.13 -3.34 -9.26
CA CYS A 86 1.76 -3.22 -10.57
C CYS A 86 3.29 -3.08 -10.44
N VAL A 87 3.98 -3.38 -11.53
CA VAL A 87 5.41 -3.10 -11.69
C VAL A 87 5.57 -1.71 -12.30
N VAL A 88 6.42 -0.90 -11.71
CA VAL A 88 6.73 0.45 -12.19
C VAL A 88 8.21 0.60 -12.51
N THR A 89 8.50 1.53 -13.40
CA THR A 89 9.84 2.00 -13.72
C THR A 89 9.81 3.53 -13.90
N TYR A 90 10.97 4.18 -13.90
CA TYR A 90 11.00 5.62 -14.16
C TYR A 90 10.81 5.93 -15.67
N LYS A 91 10.26 7.10 -15.94
CA LYS A 91 10.02 7.56 -17.31
C LYS A 91 11.34 7.69 -18.08
N GLY A 92 11.45 6.98 -19.19
CA GLY A 92 12.67 6.96 -20.01
C GLY A 92 13.65 5.84 -19.63
N SER A 93 13.29 4.95 -18.74
CA SER A 93 14.04 3.72 -18.50
C SER A 93 14.15 2.87 -19.75
N ASN A 94 15.30 2.22 -19.93
CA ASN A 94 15.53 1.23 -20.97
C ASN A 94 15.24 -0.21 -20.49
N THR A 95 14.47 -0.36 -19.41
CA THR A 95 14.11 -1.68 -18.89
C THR A 95 13.44 -2.54 -19.95
N LYS A 96 13.72 -3.83 -19.90
CA LYS A 96 13.02 -4.83 -20.71
C LYS A 96 11.85 -5.47 -19.94
N VAL A 97 11.66 -5.08 -18.69
CA VAL A 97 10.56 -5.57 -17.85
C VAL A 97 9.27 -4.91 -18.30
N THR A 98 8.26 -5.73 -18.59
CA THR A 98 6.93 -5.30 -19.05
C THR A 98 5.85 -5.60 -18.04
N GLY A 99 6.18 -6.35 -16.98
CA GLY A 99 5.24 -6.69 -15.91
C GLY A 99 5.82 -7.69 -14.92
N LEU A 100 4.97 -8.25 -14.07
CA LEU A 100 5.39 -9.15 -13.02
C LEU A 100 6.07 -10.43 -13.57
N MET A 101 5.56 -10.97 -14.67
CA MET A 101 6.03 -12.26 -15.21
C MET A 101 7.48 -12.26 -15.70
N ASP A 102 7.98 -11.10 -16.06
CA ASP A 102 9.35 -10.93 -16.56
C ASP A 102 10.22 -10.05 -15.65
N ILE A 103 9.75 -9.77 -14.44
CA ILE A 103 10.46 -8.94 -13.44
C ILE A 103 11.87 -9.46 -13.11
N LYS A 104 12.09 -10.76 -13.24
CA LYS A 104 13.41 -11.40 -13.10
C LYS A 104 14.47 -10.89 -14.08
N ASN A 105 14.06 -10.21 -15.16
CA ASN A 105 14.97 -9.64 -16.16
C ASN A 105 15.46 -8.22 -15.74
N ALA A 106 14.98 -7.69 -14.64
CA ALA A 106 15.47 -6.43 -14.09
C ALA A 106 16.89 -6.56 -13.54
N GLY A 107 17.66 -5.50 -13.63
CA GLY A 107 18.96 -5.42 -12.95
C GLY A 107 18.83 -5.28 -11.44
N SER A 108 17.78 -4.58 -10.97
CA SER A 108 17.48 -4.44 -9.56
C SER A 108 15.99 -4.13 -9.33
N ILE A 109 15.46 -4.58 -8.18
CA ILE A 109 14.05 -4.46 -7.82
C ILE A 109 13.92 -3.76 -6.46
N ALA A 110 13.13 -2.70 -6.38
CA ALA A 110 12.67 -2.15 -5.11
C ALA A 110 11.38 -2.87 -4.69
N LEU A 111 11.42 -3.53 -3.53
CA LEU A 111 10.32 -4.33 -3.00
C LEU A 111 10.03 -3.93 -1.56
N ALA A 112 8.79 -3.62 -1.24
CA ALA A 112 8.42 -3.33 0.12
C ALA A 112 8.51 -4.56 1.03
N ASP A 113 8.81 -4.32 2.32
CA ASP A 113 8.81 -5.34 3.37
C ASP A 113 7.49 -6.13 3.39
N GLY A 114 7.57 -7.43 3.70
CA GLY A 114 6.42 -8.32 3.68
C GLY A 114 5.34 -7.99 4.71
N SER A 115 5.69 -7.27 5.77
CA SER A 115 4.74 -6.85 6.81
C SER A 115 3.81 -5.72 6.36
N VAL A 116 4.21 -4.95 5.33
CA VAL A 116 3.36 -3.88 4.77
C VAL A 116 2.50 -4.40 3.62
N PRO A 117 1.31 -3.83 3.40
CA PRO A 117 0.33 -4.38 2.44
C PRO A 117 0.87 -4.60 1.04
N VAL A 118 1.54 -3.62 0.43
CA VAL A 118 2.07 -3.76 -0.94
C VAL A 118 3.11 -4.87 -1.04
N GLY A 119 3.99 -5.00 -0.05
CA GLY A 119 4.99 -6.07 0.01
C GLY A 119 4.36 -7.45 0.14
N LYS A 120 3.33 -7.59 0.98
CA LYS A 120 2.56 -8.82 1.12
C LYS A 120 1.82 -9.18 -0.17
N TYR A 121 1.12 -8.22 -0.79
CA TYR A 121 0.36 -8.46 -2.01
C TYR A 121 1.27 -8.76 -3.21
N THR A 122 2.46 -8.16 -3.27
CA THR A 122 3.45 -8.52 -4.29
C THR A 122 3.90 -9.97 -4.15
N ARG A 123 4.23 -10.41 -2.93
CA ARG A 123 4.59 -11.81 -2.65
C ARG A 123 3.45 -12.76 -3.02
N GLN A 124 2.22 -12.41 -2.65
CA GLN A 124 1.04 -13.21 -3.04
C GLN A 124 0.86 -13.28 -4.57
N ALA A 125 1.07 -12.17 -5.27
CA ALA A 125 1.01 -12.15 -6.73
C ALA A 125 2.09 -13.04 -7.37
N MET A 126 3.31 -13.02 -6.82
CA MET A 126 4.41 -13.89 -7.27
C MET A 126 4.10 -15.38 -7.02
N VAL A 127 3.53 -15.71 -5.85
CA VAL A 127 3.08 -17.09 -5.55
C VAL A 127 1.97 -17.52 -6.51
N ASN A 128 0.97 -16.67 -6.75
CA ASN A 128 -0.13 -16.95 -7.67
C ASN A 128 0.35 -17.13 -9.12
N ALA A 129 1.42 -16.42 -9.50
CA ALA A 129 2.07 -16.53 -10.80
C ALA A 129 3.02 -17.74 -10.93
N GLY A 130 3.19 -18.51 -9.85
CA GLY A 130 4.10 -19.67 -9.84
C GLY A 130 5.59 -19.30 -9.83
N MET A 131 5.92 -18.06 -9.47
CA MET A 131 7.30 -17.57 -9.38
C MET A 131 7.93 -17.88 -8.01
N LEU A 132 7.10 -18.04 -6.98
CA LEU A 132 7.50 -18.42 -5.63
C LEU A 132 6.71 -19.65 -5.20
N GLU A 133 7.29 -20.44 -4.29
CA GLU A 133 6.59 -21.54 -3.65
C GLU A 133 5.44 -21.03 -2.75
N LYS A 134 4.43 -21.89 -2.58
CA LYS A 134 3.32 -21.60 -1.66
C LYS A 134 3.82 -21.58 -0.23
N ALA A 135 3.39 -20.58 0.52
CA ALA A 135 3.67 -20.43 1.94
C ALA A 135 2.36 -20.19 2.70
N ASP A 136 2.29 -20.66 3.94
CA ASP A 136 1.15 -20.44 4.84
C ASP A 136 0.95 -18.92 5.11
N ASP A 137 2.06 -18.20 5.20
CA ASP A 137 2.08 -16.74 5.36
C ASP A 137 3.11 -16.13 4.39
N VAL A 138 2.61 -15.65 3.26
CA VAL A 138 3.45 -15.04 2.22
C VAL A 138 4.22 -13.81 2.70
N SER A 139 3.78 -13.16 3.77
CA SER A 139 4.47 -11.99 4.32
C SER A 139 5.85 -12.34 4.91
N LYS A 140 6.09 -13.61 5.19
CA LYS A 140 7.36 -14.12 5.74
C LYS A 140 8.36 -14.57 4.69
N ILE A 141 7.99 -14.59 3.42
CA ILE A 141 8.94 -14.89 2.33
C ILE A 141 9.96 -13.75 2.30
N SER A 142 11.22 -14.07 2.55
CA SER A 142 12.28 -13.07 2.59
C SER A 142 12.65 -12.54 1.21
N THR A 143 13.28 -11.37 1.17
CA THR A 143 13.83 -10.82 -0.09
C THR A 143 14.96 -11.69 -0.62
N THR A 144 15.68 -12.42 0.24
CA THR A 144 16.70 -13.39 -0.17
C THR A 144 16.05 -14.55 -0.93
N ASP A 145 14.98 -15.17 -0.39
CA ASP A 145 14.28 -16.27 -1.06
C ASP A 145 13.69 -15.80 -2.41
N ILE A 146 13.17 -14.56 -2.46
CA ILE A 146 12.65 -13.99 -3.70
C ILE A 146 13.79 -13.79 -4.72
N SER A 147 14.92 -13.23 -4.29
CA SER A 147 16.10 -13.04 -5.16
C SER A 147 16.56 -14.38 -5.75
N GLU A 148 16.70 -15.40 -4.93
CA GLU A 148 17.09 -16.75 -5.37
C GLU A 148 16.09 -17.34 -6.38
N ALA A 149 14.80 -17.26 -6.10
CA ALA A 149 13.74 -17.72 -6.99
C ALA A 149 13.71 -16.97 -8.34
N LEU A 150 14.11 -15.71 -8.34
CA LEU A 150 14.21 -14.88 -9.55
C LEU A 150 15.57 -15.00 -10.26
N GLY A 151 16.44 -15.90 -9.83
CA GLY A 151 17.74 -16.14 -10.47
C GLY A 151 18.86 -15.23 -9.96
N GLY A 152 18.78 -14.73 -8.76
CA GLY A 152 19.80 -13.90 -8.09
C GLY A 152 19.69 -12.40 -8.39
N VAL A 153 18.52 -11.92 -8.80
CA VAL A 153 18.28 -10.50 -9.05
C VAL A 153 18.45 -9.70 -7.74
N GLU A 154 19.08 -8.55 -7.83
CA GLU A 154 19.25 -7.66 -6.67
C GLU A 154 17.91 -7.10 -6.20
N ILE A 155 17.61 -7.26 -4.91
CA ILE A 155 16.39 -6.74 -4.29
C ILE A 155 16.76 -5.76 -3.18
N ASN A 156 16.26 -4.53 -3.30
CA ASN A 156 16.31 -3.50 -2.26
C ASN A 156 15.01 -3.55 -1.47
N GLU A 157 15.08 -3.98 -0.21
CA GLU A 157 13.92 -4.00 0.67
C GLU A 157 13.60 -2.60 1.19
N CYS A 158 12.37 -2.18 1.03
CA CYS A 158 11.87 -0.85 1.35
C CYS A 158 10.86 -0.91 2.50
N ALA A 159 10.92 0.03 3.42
CA ALA A 159 10.03 0.08 4.58
C ALA A 159 8.55 0.34 4.22
N ASN A 160 8.26 0.94 3.08
CA ASN A 160 6.90 1.22 2.62
C ASN A 160 6.87 1.53 1.11
N VAL A 161 5.65 1.68 0.56
CA VAL A 161 5.44 1.97 -0.87
C VAL A 161 6.04 3.30 -1.31
N GLY A 162 6.07 4.31 -0.45
CA GLY A 162 6.68 5.60 -0.77
C GLY A 162 8.18 5.49 -1.00
N VAL A 163 8.88 4.68 -0.19
CA VAL A 163 10.32 4.39 -0.38
C VAL A 163 10.56 3.63 -1.67
N VAL A 164 9.70 2.66 -2.03
CA VAL A 164 9.77 1.97 -3.34
C VAL A 164 9.64 2.98 -4.48
N THR A 165 8.65 3.85 -4.41
CA THR A 165 8.41 4.88 -5.44
C THR A 165 9.61 5.80 -5.60
N SER A 166 10.19 6.28 -4.50
CA SER A 166 11.38 7.13 -4.51
C SER A 166 12.59 6.41 -5.12
N ALA A 167 12.85 5.16 -4.69
CA ALA A 167 13.98 4.38 -5.19
C ALA A 167 13.94 4.17 -6.71
N VAL A 168 12.73 3.96 -7.26
CA VAL A 168 12.55 3.84 -8.72
C VAL A 168 12.64 5.21 -9.40
N ALA A 169 12.00 6.24 -8.86
CA ALA A 169 11.99 7.57 -9.46
C ALA A 169 13.40 8.20 -9.54
N GLU A 170 14.25 7.93 -8.55
CA GLU A 170 15.62 8.38 -8.48
C GLU A 170 16.60 7.51 -9.28
N GLY A 171 16.11 6.38 -9.84
CA GLY A 171 16.93 5.44 -10.61
C GLY A 171 17.85 4.56 -9.75
N SER A 172 17.65 4.52 -8.42
CA SER A 172 18.39 3.62 -7.52
C SER A 172 18.02 2.16 -7.76
N ASN A 173 16.81 1.89 -8.24
CA ASN A 173 16.36 0.58 -8.70
C ASN A 173 15.72 0.72 -10.09
N GLU A 174 15.91 -0.31 -10.92
CA GLU A 174 15.38 -0.34 -12.28
C GLU A 174 13.85 -0.41 -12.31
N VAL A 175 13.30 -1.26 -11.45
CA VAL A 175 11.86 -1.45 -11.29
C VAL A 175 11.46 -1.53 -9.82
N GLY A 176 10.18 -1.38 -9.54
CA GLY A 176 9.60 -1.60 -8.22
C GLY A 176 8.16 -2.05 -8.29
N THR A 177 7.61 -2.50 -7.17
CA THR A 177 6.21 -2.89 -7.07
C THR A 177 5.45 -1.93 -6.19
N VAL A 178 4.39 -1.37 -6.74
CA VAL A 178 3.53 -0.37 -6.09
C VAL A 178 2.06 -0.69 -6.36
N TYR A 179 1.17 0.16 -5.91
CA TYR A 179 -0.24 0.10 -6.29
C TYR A 179 -0.49 0.89 -7.58
N TYR A 180 -1.40 0.36 -8.40
CA TYR A 180 -1.93 1.03 -9.58
C TYR A 180 -2.92 2.12 -9.19
#